data_aad87da962569fcf0d05cfe9cc53d3bf
#
_entry.id   aad87da962569fcf0d05cfe9cc53d3bf
#
_cell.length_a   1.000
_cell.length_b   1.000
_cell.length_c   1.000
_cell.angle_alpha   90.00
_cell.angle_beta   90.00
_cell.angle_gamma   90.00
#
_symmetry.space_group_name_H-M   'P 1'
#
loop_
_entity.id
_entity.type
_entity.pdbx_description
1 polymer ?
#
loop_
_entity_poly.entity_id
_entity_poly.type
_entity_poly.pdbx_seq_one_letter_code
_entity_poly.pdbx_strand_id
1 'polypeptide(L)'
;MNVMDAVLPLTIRDAARARILLRSLARHFEGLGTLWLVCPATELPAIEREIAPVSDGLNVVLLPESELVPELRHTPWLKGWYRQQLVKLAIHERVRSELYLTLDADVICVKRASPSAIAPLGLAPCHTVERDIHADWYRSAQAVLGLEAPRKGISHNVTPALLHRRAVAELAAHLELRAHNGAFARGLRGISQRLVAAAAGTRCWRLLLAAGAPFTEYALYYTFLEATGRFGQYHFHSGSSLYDDEGSFWRADARDFSGWSPTPALRGDGAPWFVVVQSNTGVSPAEVEAKMQGCVSHV
;
A
#
# COMPACT_ATOMS: atom_id res chain seq x y z
N MET A 1 6.96 -20.20 -2.30
CA MET A 1 7.57 -18.91 -1.89
C MET A 1 7.62 -18.90 -0.38
N ASN A 2 8.81 -18.82 0.21
CA ASN A 2 8.93 -18.98 1.66
C ASN A 2 8.98 -17.66 2.44
N VAL A 3 9.19 -16.54 1.74
CA VAL A 3 9.36 -15.22 2.36
C VAL A 3 8.69 -14.13 1.51
N MET A 4 8.04 -13.16 2.15
CA MET A 4 7.37 -12.03 1.52
C MET A 4 7.77 -10.72 2.23
N ASP A 5 8.34 -9.78 1.48
CA ASP A 5 8.62 -8.45 1.99
C ASP A 5 7.32 -7.63 2.13
N ALA A 6 7.36 -6.60 2.97
CA ALA A 6 6.25 -5.67 3.12
C ALA A 6 6.74 -4.23 3.18
N VAL A 7 5.86 -3.28 2.86
CA VAL A 7 6.11 -1.85 3.00
C VAL A 7 5.00 -1.18 3.79
N LEU A 8 5.40 -0.34 4.72
CA LEU A 8 4.54 0.52 5.51
C LEU A 8 5.07 1.96 5.45
N PRO A 9 4.47 2.84 4.65
CA PRO A 9 4.71 4.27 4.79
C PRO A 9 4.18 4.75 6.13
N LEU A 10 5.01 5.43 6.93
CA LEU A 10 4.68 5.76 8.32
C LEU A 10 5.11 7.18 8.68
N THR A 11 4.24 7.88 9.41
CA THR A 11 4.56 9.12 10.10
C THR A 11 4.47 8.92 11.62
N ILE A 12 5.10 9.80 12.39
CA ILE A 12 5.04 9.73 13.86
C ILE A 12 3.60 9.79 14.37
N ARG A 13 2.73 10.49 13.66
CA ARG A 13 1.30 10.59 13.98
C ARG A 13 0.62 9.22 14.07
N ASP A 14 1.01 8.30 13.19
CA ASP A 14 0.38 6.99 13.05
C ASP A 14 1.19 5.88 13.73
N ALA A 15 2.32 6.22 14.39
CA ALA A 15 3.22 5.26 15.03
C ALA A 15 2.54 4.40 16.10
N ALA A 16 1.63 4.97 16.89
CA ALA A 16 0.87 4.22 17.89
C ALA A 16 -0.05 3.15 17.26
N ARG A 17 -0.65 3.42 16.09
CA ARG A 17 -1.42 2.42 15.32
C ARG A 17 -0.50 1.38 14.72
N ALA A 18 0.63 1.80 14.16
CA ALA A 18 1.62 0.89 13.60
C ALA A 18 2.12 -0.14 14.63
N ARG A 19 2.18 0.22 15.93
CA ARG A 19 2.52 -0.75 16.99
C ARG A 19 1.52 -1.91 17.07
N ILE A 20 0.23 -1.66 16.86
CA ILE A 20 -0.80 -2.71 16.84
C ILE A 20 -0.56 -3.62 15.63
N LEU A 21 -0.34 -3.03 14.45
CA LEU A 21 -0.01 -3.77 13.24
C LEU A 21 1.24 -4.63 13.44
N LEU A 22 2.35 -4.05 13.93
CA LEU A 22 3.61 -4.76 14.13
C LEU A 22 3.46 -5.96 15.07
N ARG A 23 2.80 -5.78 16.22
CA ARG A 23 2.49 -6.89 17.14
C ARG A 23 1.65 -7.97 16.47
N SER A 24 0.66 -7.58 15.68
CA SER A 24 -0.22 -8.52 15.00
C SER A 24 0.53 -9.31 13.92
N LEU A 25 1.43 -8.66 13.18
CA LEU A 25 2.29 -9.31 12.20
C LEU A 25 3.29 -10.27 12.87
N ALA A 26 3.96 -9.83 13.93
CA ALA A 26 4.89 -10.70 14.70
C ALA A 26 4.19 -11.97 15.24
N ARG A 27 2.91 -11.84 15.61
CA ARG A 27 2.13 -12.95 16.17
C ARG A 27 1.57 -13.90 15.11
N HIS A 28 1.12 -13.35 13.97
CA HIS A 28 0.25 -14.08 13.05
C HIS A 28 0.84 -14.28 11.66
N PHE A 29 1.83 -13.48 11.23
CA PHE A 29 2.36 -13.58 9.87
C PHE A 29 3.66 -14.38 9.83
N GLU A 30 3.59 -15.61 9.36
CA GLU A 30 4.77 -16.46 9.17
C GLU A 30 5.43 -16.18 7.83
N GLY A 31 6.76 -16.13 7.80
CA GLY A 31 7.51 -15.87 6.57
C GLY A 31 7.46 -14.42 6.09
N LEU A 32 7.21 -13.46 7.00
CA LEU A 32 7.46 -12.07 6.70
C LEU A 32 8.97 -11.86 6.53
N GLY A 33 9.36 -11.30 5.38
CA GLY A 33 10.72 -10.97 5.06
C GLY A 33 11.14 -9.65 5.69
N THR A 34 11.63 -8.73 4.86
CA THR A 34 11.93 -7.38 5.31
C THR A 34 10.64 -6.54 5.36
N LEU A 35 10.37 -5.98 6.53
CA LEU A 35 9.34 -4.95 6.68
C LEU A 35 9.99 -3.57 6.56
N TRP A 36 9.78 -2.92 5.43
CA TRP A 36 10.28 -1.59 5.13
C TRP A 36 9.35 -0.54 5.74
N LEU A 37 9.78 0.13 6.79
CA LEU A 37 9.11 1.31 7.36
C LEU A 37 9.70 2.57 6.71
N VAL A 38 8.93 3.17 5.80
CA VAL A 38 9.38 4.34 5.04
C VAL A 38 8.79 5.60 5.65
N CYS A 39 9.63 6.49 6.15
CA CYS A 39 9.20 7.64 6.95
C CYS A 39 9.98 8.92 6.62
N PRO A 40 9.42 10.11 6.96
CA PRO A 40 10.15 11.36 6.88
C PRO A 40 11.46 11.29 7.68
N ALA A 41 12.57 11.71 7.08
CA ALA A 41 13.90 11.63 7.71
C ALA A 41 13.96 12.30 9.10
N THR A 42 13.20 13.39 9.27
CA THR A 42 13.11 14.14 10.54
C THR A 42 12.38 13.40 11.65
N GLU A 43 11.54 12.41 11.31
CA GLU A 43 10.74 11.65 12.26
C GLU A 43 11.36 10.30 12.63
N LEU A 44 12.39 9.84 11.90
CA LEU A 44 13.03 8.55 12.10
C LEU A 44 13.39 8.23 13.56
N PRO A 45 14.12 9.11 14.32
CA PRO A 45 14.49 8.78 15.69
C PRO A 45 13.29 8.65 16.65
N ALA A 46 12.21 9.37 16.36
CA ALA A 46 10.99 9.31 17.16
C ALA A 46 10.21 8.02 16.85
N ILE A 47 10.08 7.67 15.57
CA ILE A 47 9.42 6.44 15.12
C ILE A 47 10.19 5.22 15.63
N GLU A 48 11.52 5.19 15.52
CA GLU A 48 12.35 4.10 16.03
C GLU A 48 12.08 3.82 17.50
N ARG A 49 12.05 4.87 18.33
CA ARG A 49 11.74 4.73 19.76
C ARG A 49 10.33 4.18 20.02
N GLU A 50 9.36 4.61 19.22
CA GLU A 50 7.97 4.16 19.38
C GLU A 50 7.79 2.68 19.00
N ILE A 51 8.47 2.21 17.96
CA ILE A 51 8.27 0.84 17.45
C ILE A 51 9.22 -0.18 18.08
N ALA A 52 10.36 0.24 18.63
CA ALA A 52 11.37 -0.66 19.22
C ALA A 52 10.75 -1.72 20.17
N PRO A 53 9.81 -1.38 21.08
CA PRO A 53 9.23 -2.35 22.01
C PRO A 53 8.36 -3.44 21.35
N VAL A 54 8.03 -3.30 20.05
CA VAL A 54 7.10 -4.21 19.35
C VAL A 54 7.69 -4.77 18.06
N SER A 55 8.95 -4.46 17.76
CA SER A 55 9.65 -4.94 16.56
C SER A 55 10.35 -6.27 16.75
N ASP A 56 10.36 -6.80 17.96
CA ASP A 56 11.01 -8.08 18.27
C ASP A 56 10.39 -9.22 17.44
N GLY A 57 11.26 -10.04 16.86
CA GLY A 57 10.85 -11.11 15.94
C GLY A 57 10.55 -10.67 14.49
N LEU A 58 10.60 -9.36 14.17
CA LEU A 58 10.43 -8.83 12.82
C LEU A 58 11.75 -8.28 12.27
N ASN A 59 12.03 -8.53 11.01
CA ASN A 59 13.14 -7.89 10.29
C ASN A 59 12.70 -6.52 9.78
N VAL A 60 12.73 -5.52 10.66
CA VAL A 60 12.31 -4.14 10.35
C VAL A 60 13.49 -3.32 9.84
N VAL A 61 13.30 -2.64 8.73
CA VAL A 61 14.25 -1.66 8.17
C VAL A 61 13.58 -0.30 8.10
N LEU A 62 14.11 0.66 8.85
CA LEU A 62 13.72 2.06 8.76
C LEU A 62 14.43 2.71 7.57
N LEU A 63 13.66 3.33 6.68
CA LEU A 63 14.17 3.95 5.47
C LEU A 63 13.61 5.38 5.33
N PRO A 64 14.50 6.40 5.20
CA PRO A 64 14.05 7.74 4.89
C PRO A 64 13.29 7.77 3.55
N GLU A 65 12.09 8.38 3.51
CA GLU A 65 11.33 8.52 2.26
C GLU A 65 12.14 9.24 1.17
N SER A 66 12.98 10.21 1.55
CA SER A 66 13.85 10.96 0.63
C SER A 66 15.09 10.19 0.16
N GLU A 67 15.38 9.02 0.72
CA GLU A 67 16.37 8.08 0.20
C GLU A 67 15.74 7.16 -0.84
N LEU A 68 14.52 6.70 -0.58
CA LEU A 68 13.76 5.87 -1.53
C LEU A 68 13.25 6.68 -2.72
N VAL A 69 12.73 7.88 -2.46
CA VAL A 69 12.14 8.80 -3.44
C VAL A 69 12.79 10.19 -3.29
N PRO A 70 14.01 10.40 -3.83
CA PRO A 70 14.72 11.67 -3.70
C PRO A 70 13.93 12.88 -4.21
N GLU A 71 13.01 12.66 -5.16
CA GLU A 71 12.13 13.65 -5.75
C GLU A 71 11.25 14.36 -4.72
N LEU A 72 10.94 13.70 -3.61
CA LEU A 72 10.13 14.27 -2.53
C LEU A 72 10.78 15.49 -1.85
N ARG A 73 12.11 15.64 -1.96
CA ARG A 73 12.82 16.86 -1.50
C ARG A 73 12.43 18.10 -2.30
N HIS A 74 12.02 17.90 -3.55
CA HIS A 74 11.66 18.96 -4.49
C HIS A 74 10.15 19.18 -4.63
N THR A 75 9.34 18.44 -3.88
CA THR A 75 7.88 18.50 -3.92
C THR A 75 7.26 18.66 -2.53
N PRO A 76 7.65 19.71 -1.76
CA PRO A 76 7.16 19.91 -0.38
C PRO A 76 5.65 20.14 -0.30
N TRP A 77 5.01 20.57 -1.41
CA TRP A 77 3.56 20.74 -1.51
C TRP A 77 2.79 19.42 -1.64
N LEU A 78 3.47 18.30 -1.96
CA LEU A 78 2.80 17.03 -2.12
C LEU A 78 2.28 16.55 -0.77
N LYS A 79 0.95 16.36 -0.69
CA LYS A 79 0.28 15.91 0.54
C LYS A 79 0.78 14.52 0.95
N GLY A 80 0.82 14.26 2.25
CA GLY A 80 1.31 13.01 2.83
C GLY A 80 0.68 11.75 2.23
N TRP A 81 -0.62 11.79 1.95
CA TRP A 81 -1.32 10.69 1.31
C TRP A 81 -0.76 10.33 -0.09
N TYR A 82 -0.44 11.32 -0.94
CA TYR A 82 0.19 11.06 -2.24
C TYR A 82 1.65 10.60 -2.11
N ARG A 83 2.36 11.05 -1.06
CA ARG A 83 3.73 10.58 -0.77
C ARG A 83 3.73 9.08 -0.48
N GLN A 84 2.75 8.59 0.30
CA GLN A 84 2.58 7.16 0.57
C GLN A 84 2.36 6.33 -0.69
N GLN A 85 1.56 6.84 -1.64
CA GLN A 85 1.31 6.17 -2.93
C GLN A 85 2.62 5.97 -3.71
N LEU A 86 3.45 7.04 -3.78
CA LEU A 86 4.77 6.96 -4.43
C LEU A 86 5.70 5.97 -3.73
N VAL A 87 5.72 5.97 -2.40
CA VAL A 87 6.54 5.05 -1.60
C VAL A 87 6.16 3.60 -1.89
N LYS A 88 4.86 3.26 -1.89
CA LYS A 88 4.36 1.91 -2.14
C LYS A 88 4.73 1.40 -3.54
N LEU A 89 4.83 2.28 -4.53
CA LEU A 89 5.33 1.92 -5.86
C LEU A 89 6.86 1.86 -5.88
N ALA A 90 7.56 2.88 -5.38
CA ALA A 90 9.01 2.99 -5.49
C ALA A 90 9.78 1.89 -4.74
N ILE A 91 9.17 1.30 -3.70
CA ILE A 91 9.81 0.25 -2.89
C ILE A 91 10.15 -1.01 -3.70
N HIS A 92 9.57 -1.20 -4.90
CA HIS A 92 9.92 -2.32 -5.78
C HIS A 92 11.42 -2.40 -6.11
N GLU A 93 12.15 -1.30 -5.98
CA GLU A 93 13.60 -1.24 -6.17
C GLU A 93 14.40 -1.82 -4.97
N ARG A 94 13.77 -1.97 -3.81
CA ARG A 94 14.40 -2.44 -2.56
C ARG A 94 13.95 -3.83 -2.14
N VAL A 95 12.68 -4.19 -2.37
CA VAL A 95 12.15 -5.52 -2.02
C VAL A 95 12.84 -6.61 -2.84
N ARG A 96 13.03 -7.76 -2.19
CA ARG A 96 13.66 -8.94 -2.80
C ARG A 96 12.67 -9.99 -3.23
N SER A 97 11.54 -10.09 -2.54
CA SER A 97 10.46 -11.01 -2.90
C SER A 97 9.78 -10.59 -4.20
N GLU A 98 9.25 -11.56 -4.94
CA GLU A 98 8.51 -11.27 -6.18
C GLU A 98 7.19 -10.57 -5.91
N LEU A 99 6.50 -10.99 -4.85
CA LEU A 99 5.32 -10.34 -4.31
C LEU A 99 5.69 -9.62 -3.03
N TYR A 100 5.17 -8.42 -2.85
CA TYR A 100 5.31 -7.70 -1.59
C TYR A 100 3.97 -7.14 -1.12
N LEU A 101 3.80 -7.13 0.19
CA LEU A 101 2.59 -6.65 0.85
C LEU A 101 2.68 -5.14 1.07
N THR A 102 1.67 -4.41 0.65
CA THR A 102 1.51 -2.99 0.97
C THR A 102 0.58 -2.85 2.16
N LEU A 103 1.01 -2.05 3.14
CA LEU A 103 0.33 -1.87 4.42
C LEU A 103 0.08 -0.39 4.70
N ASP A 104 -0.96 -0.12 5.48
CA ASP A 104 -1.21 1.15 6.17
C ASP A 104 -1.22 0.88 7.67
N ALA A 105 -0.96 1.90 8.48
CA ALA A 105 -0.79 1.75 9.94
C ALA A 105 -2.05 1.26 10.69
N ASP A 106 -3.20 1.33 10.04
CA ASP A 106 -4.51 0.97 10.58
C ASP A 106 -4.98 -0.45 10.19
N VAL A 107 -4.11 -1.22 9.56
CA VAL A 107 -4.30 -2.64 9.24
C VAL A 107 -3.92 -3.50 10.45
N ILE A 108 -4.63 -4.58 10.67
CA ILE A 108 -4.36 -5.55 11.76
C ILE A 108 -4.41 -6.96 11.17
N CYS A 109 -3.36 -7.75 11.37
CA CYS A 109 -3.35 -9.18 11.04
C CYS A 109 -4.07 -9.95 12.17
N VAL A 110 -5.20 -10.58 11.86
CA VAL A 110 -6.07 -11.14 12.90
C VAL A 110 -5.98 -12.65 13.04
N LYS A 111 -5.40 -13.33 12.06
CA LYS A 111 -5.17 -14.78 12.12
C LYS A 111 -3.94 -15.20 11.32
N ARG A 112 -3.53 -16.46 11.49
CA ARG A 112 -2.32 -17.00 10.88
C ARG A 112 -2.32 -16.83 9.37
N ALA A 113 -1.32 -16.13 8.87
CA ALA A 113 -1.10 -15.87 7.47
C ALA A 113 0.33 -16.28 7.06
N SER A 114 0.50 -16.66 5.81
CA SER A 114 1.82 -16.95 5.25
C SER A 114 1.83 -16.64 3.75
N PRO A 115 3.00 -16.42 3.13
CA PRO A 115 3.11 -16.20 1.70
C PRO A 115 2.46 -17.31 0.86
N SER A 116 2.62 -18.57 1.28
CA SER A 116 2.04 -19.72 0.59
C SER A 116 0.51 -19.81 0.75
N ALA A 117 -0.03 -19.38 1.88
CA ALA A 117 -1.47 -19.34 2.08
C ALA A 117 -2.12 -18.20 1.28
N ILE A 118 -1.46 -17.03 1.23
CA ILE A 118 -1.99 -15.84 0.55
C ILE A 118 -1.84 -15.95 -0.97
N ALA A 119 -0.72 -16.46 -1.46
CA ALA A 119 -0.39 -16.56 -2.88
C ALA A 119 0.07 -17.99 -3.26
N PRO A 120 -0.81 -18.99 -3.17
CA PRO A 120 -0.44 -20.41 -3.31
C PRO A 120 0.12 -20.76 -4.70
N LEU A 121 -0.26 -20.01 -5.73
CA LEU A 121 0.20 -20.19 -7.10
C LEU A 121 1.36 -19.27 -7.49
N GLY A 122 1.91 -18.50 -6.55
CA GLY A 122 2.88 -17.45 -6.84
C GLY A 122 2.29 -16.22 -7.54
N LEU A 123 0.97 -16.19 -7.75
CA LEU A 123 0.21 -15.06 -8.27
C LEU A 123 -0.47 -14.33 -7.11
N ALA A 124 -0.58 -13.01 -7.20
CA ALA A 124 -1.25 -12.22 -6.18
C ALA A 124 -2.78 -12.33 -6.31
N PRO A 125 -3.52 -12.64 -5.24
CA PRO A 125 -4.98 -12.56 -5.27
C PRO A 125 -5.41 -11.10 -5.43
N CYS A 126 -6.42 -10.88 -6.26
CA CYS A 126 -7.04 -9.58 -6.45
C CYS A 126 -8.56 -9.74 -6.40
N HIS A 127 -9.16 -9.17 -5.40
CA HIS A 127 -10.62 -9.08 -5.30
C HIS A 127 -11.11 -7.85 -6.07
N THR A 128 -12.18 -8.03 -6.84
CA THR A 128 -12.81 -6.95 -7.59
C THR A 128 -14.28 -6.85 -7.21
N VAL A 129 -14.78 -5.65 -7.11
CA VAL A 129 -16.19 -5.36 -6.87
C VAL A 129 -16.79 -4.67 -8.07
N GLU A 130 -17.98 -5.08 -8.48
CA GLU A 130 -18.72 -4.49 -9.59
C GLU A 130 -19.38 -3.18 -9.17
N ARG A 131 -18.55 -2.20 -8.82
CA ARG A 131 -18.97 -0.82 -8.55
C ARG A 131 -17.81 0.12 -8.71
N ASP A 132 -18.10 1.27 -9.26
CA ASP A 132 -17.09 2.30 -9.48
C ASP A 132 -17.04 3.24 -8.26
N ILE A 133 -16.45 2.75 -7.15
CA ILE A 133 -16.36 3.54 -5.91
C ILE A 133 -15.44 4.75 -6.07
N HIS A 134 -14.45 4.64 -6.95
CA HIS A 134 -13.38 5.63 -7.11
C HIS A 134 -13.15 5.97 -8.59
N ALA A 135 -14.24 6.24 -9.33
CA ALA A 135 -14.21 6.55 -10.76
C ALA A 135 -13.15 7.60 -11.14
N ASP A 136 -13.01 8.62 -10.31
CA ASP A 136 -12.05 9.70 -10.54
C ASP A 136 -10.60 9.22 -10.51
N TRP A 137 -10.26 8.28 -9.64
CA TRP A 137 -8.92 7.72 -9.53
C TRP A 137 -8.57 6.89 -10.77
N TYR A 138 -9.51 6.08 -11.26
CA TYR A 138 -9.32 5.28 -12.47
C TYR A 138 -9.22 6.16 -13.72
N ARG A 139 -10.08 7.19 -13.84
CA ARG A 139 -9.98 8.18 -14.93
C ARG A 139 -8.64 8.90 -14.93
N SER A 140 -8.18 9.30 -13.75
CA SER A 140 -6.89 9.94 -13.57
C SER A 140 -5.73 9.01 -13.92
N ALA A 141 -5.80 7.75 -13.49
CA ALA A 141 -4.82 6.73 -13.84
C ALA A 141 -4.74 6.52 -15.36
N GLN A 142 -5.87 6.41 -16.06
CA GLN A 142 -5.93 6.31 -17.51
C GLN A 142 -5.26 7.50 -18.20
N ALA A 143 -5.56 8.72 -17.73
CA ALA A 143 -4.96 9.94 -18.27
C ALA A 143 -3.45 9.99 -18.08
N VAL A 144 -2.96 9.63 -16.89
CA VAL A 144 -1.53 9.58 -16.56
C VAL A 144 -0.82 8.52 -17.41
N LEU A 145 -1.40 7.34 -17.52
CA LEU A 145 -0.85 6.22 -18.30
C LEU A 145 -0.97 6.45 -19.81
N GLY A 146 -1.95 7.25 -20.26
CA GLY A 146 -2.32 7.34 -21.68
C GLY A 146 -2.86 6.03 -22.22
N LEU A 147 -3.52 5.28 -21.39
CA LEU A 147 -4.10 3.97 -21.68
C LEU A 147 -5.57 3.97 -21.25
N GLU A 148 -6.38 3.20 -21.96
CA GLU A 148 -7.77 2.96 -21.57
C GLU A 148 -7.89 1.58 -20.93
N ALA A 149 -8.49 1.49 -19.76
CA ALA A 149 -8.79 0.21 -19.14
C ALA A 149 -9.96 -0.47 -19.87
N PRO A 150 -9.87 -1.76 -20.18
CA PRO A 150 -10.92 -2.49 -20.92
C PRO A 150 -12.19 -2.68 -20.09
N ARG A 151 -12.08 -2.63 -18.76
CA ARG A 151 -13.20 -2.82 -17.83
C ARG A 151 -13.65 -1.50 -17.24
N LYS A 152 -14.97 -1.24 -17.31
CA LYS A 152 -15.63 -0.11 -16.67
C LYS A 152 -16.49 -0.61 -15.52
N GLY A 153 -16.67 0.22 -14.48
CA GLY A 153 -17.53 -0.13 -13.34
C GLY A 153 -16.95 -1.16 -12.38
N ILE A 154 -15.64 -1.42 -12.44
CA ILE A 154 -14.96 -2.35 -11.54
C ILE A 154 -13.95 -1.59 -10.69
N SER A 155 -13.98 -1.83 -9.38
CA SER A 155 -12.96 -1.39 -8.43
C SER A 155 -12.17 -2.57 -7.90
N HIS A 156 -10.86 -2.39 -7.78
CA HIS A 156 -9.96 -3.38 -7.19
C HIS A 156 -9.82 -3.13 -5.69
N ASN A 157 -9.43 -4.18 -4.96
CA ASN A 157 -9.13 -4.07 -3.54
C ASN A 157 -7.97 -3.08 -3.29
N VAL A 158 -8.02 -2.49 -2.10
CA VAL A 158 -7.04 -1.53 -1.60
C VAL A 158 -6.20 -2.16 -0.48
N THR A 159 -5.44 -1.36 0.26
CA THR A 159 -4.60 -1.81 1.39
C THR A 159 -5.40 -2.61 2.44
N PRO A 160 -4.89 -3.77 2.89
CA PRO A 160 -3.66 -4.42 2.44
C PRO A 160 -3.84 -5.11 1.08
N ALA A 161 -2.83 -5.00 0.23
CA ALA A 161 -2.82 -5.65 -1.08
C ALA A 161 -1.41 -6.14 -1.45
N LEU A 162 -1.35 -7.14 -2.33
CA LEU A 162 -0.10 -7.61 -2.89
C LEU A 162 0.17 -6.93 -4.22
N LEU A 163 1.38 -6.41 -4.36
CA LEU A 163 1.90 -5.95 -5.65
C LEU A 163 3.02 -6.89 -6.11
N HIS A 164 3.11 -7.11 -7.41
CA HIS A 164 4.18 -7.90 -8.00
C HIS A 164 5.34 -6.96 -8.39
N ARG A 165 6.54 -7.20 -7.84
CA ARG A 165 7.73 -6.37 -8.03
C ARG A 165 8.03 -6.08 -9.51
N ARG A 166 8.00 -7.11 -10.36
CA ARG A 166 8.25 -6.96 -11.80
C ARG A 166 7.15 -6.14 -12.49
N ALA A 167 5.90 -6.35 -12.13
CA ALA A 167 4.78 -5.59 -12.70
C ALA A 167 4.89 -4.09 -12.35
N VAL A 168 5.29 -3.76 -11.12
CA VAL A 168 5.56 -2.36 -10.73
C VAL A 168 6.76 -1.79 -11.47
N ALA A 169 7.82 -2.57 -11.70
CA ALA A 169 8.96 -2.14 -12.51
C ALA A 169 8.54 -1.83 -13.97
N GLU A 170 7.67 -2.64 -14.55
CA GLU A 170 7.13 -2.42 -15.90
C GLU A 170 6.23 -1.18 -15.96
N LEU A 171 5.39 -0.97 -14.93
CA LEU A 171 4.61 0.28 -14.77
C LEU A 171 5.54 1.50 -14.68
N ALA A 172 6.58 1.44 -13.86
CA ALA A 172 7.54 2.52 -13.69
C ALA A 172 8.26 2.83 -15.02
N ALA A 173 8.66 1.81 -15.78
CA ALA A 173 9.27 1.98 -17.11
C ALA A 173 8.29 2.62 -18.11
N HIS A 174 7.03 2.23 -18.10
CA HIS A 174 5.98 2.85 -18.92
C HIS A 174 5.80 4.33 -18.56
N LEU A 175 5.68 4.64 -17.27
CA LEU A 175 5.55 6.03 -16.80
C LEU A 175 6.80 6.87 -17.13
N GLU A 176 8.00 6.29 -17.09
CA GLU A 176 9.24 6.97 -17.49
C GLU A 176 9.20 7.36 -18.97
N LEU A 177 8.77 6.45 -19.85
CA LEU A 177 8.58 6.75 -21.28
C LEU A 177 7.51 7.84 -21.48
N ARG A 178 6.42 7.80 -20.73
CA ARG A 178 5.37 8.82 -20.76
C ARG A 178 5.88 10.20 -20.33
N ALA A 179 6.69 10.24 -19.26
CA ALA A 179 7.30 11.47 -18.78
C ALA A 179 8.25 12.10 -19.83
N HIS A 180 8.95 11.28 -20.63
CA HIS A 180 9.84 11.74 -21.69
C HIS A 180 9.13 12.16 -22.98
N ASN A 181 8.08 11.44 -23.40
CA ASN A 181 7.47 11.56 -24.73
C ASN A 181 6.11 12.28 -24.73
N GLY A 182 5.48 12.52 -23.58
CA GLY A 182 4.12 13.02 -23.48
C GLY A 182 3.94 14.54 -23.64
N ALA A 183 2.68 14.99 -23.63
CA ALA A 183 2.30 16.41 -23.57
C ALA A 183 2.87 17.13 -22.33
N PHE A 184 3.15 16.39 -21.26
CA PHE A 184 3.88 16.86 -20.09
C PHE A 184 5.28 17.36 -20.44
N ALA A 185 5.90 16.73 -21.41
CA ALA A 185 7.22 17.11 -21.91
C ALA A 185 7.21 18.40 -22.75
N ARG A 186 6.06 18.82 -23.23
CA ARG A 186 5.92 19.99 -24.12
C ARG A 186 5.59 21.28 -23.38
N GLY A 187 5.19 21.22 -22.10
CA GLY A 187 4.95 22.39 -21.27
C GLY A 187 6.23 22.86 -20.55
N LEU A 188 6.30 24.15 -20.20
CA LEU A 188 7.40 24.73 -19.39
C LEU A 188 7.66 23.94 -18.09
N ARG A 189 6.60 23.35 -17.48
CA ARG A 189 6.73 22.46 -16.31
C ARG A 189 7.48 21.16 -16.64
N GLY A 190 7.26 20.60 -17.82
CA GLY A 190 7.97 19.39 -18.25
C GLY A 190 9.48 19.62 -18.49
N ILE A 191 9.85 20.80 -18.99
CA ILE A 191 11.27 21.17 -19.19
C ILE A 191 11.98 21.33 -17.83
N SER A 192 11.38 22.05 -16.89
CA SER A 192 11.95 22.21 -15.55
C SER A 192 12.10 20.88 -14.79
N GLN A 193 11.11 20.00 -14.88
CA GLN A 193 11.16 18.67 -14.26
C GLN A 193 12.25 17.79 -14.86
N ARG A 194 12.43 17.81 -16.19
CA ARG A 194 13.52 17.07 -16.86
C ARG A 194 14.90 17.56 -16.45
N LEU A 195 15.05 18.88 -16.35
CA LEU A 195 16.32 19.47 -15.92
C LEU A 195 16.62 19.11 -14.46
N VAL A 196 15.63 19.16 -13.58
CA VAL A 196 15.76 18.74 -12.18
C VAL A 196 16.07 17.24 -12.08
N ALA A 197 15.37 16.40 -12.84
CA ALA A 197 15.61 14.96 -12.85
C ALA A 197 17.01 14.63 -13.40
N ALA A 198 17.43 15.25 -14.49
CA ALA A 198 18.77 15.05 -15.07
C ALA A 198 19.89 15.51 -14.12
N ALA A 199 19.70 16.64 -13.44
CA ALA A 199 20.68 17.18 -12.50
C ALA A 199 20.78 16.37 -11.20
N ALA A 200 19.68 15.73 -10.77
CA ALA A 200 19.62 15.00 -9.49
C ALA A 200 19.78 13.48 -9.63
N GLY A 201 19.91 12.94 -10.85
CA GLY A 201 19.90 11.49 -11.09
C GLY A 201 18.57 10.82 -10.71
N THR A 202 17.48 11.58 -10.72
CA THR A 202 16.15 11.17 -10.28
C THR A 202 15.32 10.55 -11.40
N ARG A 203 14.22 9.86 -11.06
CA ARG A 203 13.32 9.24 -12.02
C ARG A 203 12.23 10.22 -12.47
N CYS A 204 12.10 10.46 -13.77
CA CYS A 204 11.08 11.38 -14.30
C CYS A 204 9.65 10.95 -13.97
N TRP A 205 9.38 9.64 -13.92
CA TRP A 205 8.05 9.13 -13.57
C TRP A 205 7.59 9.54 -12.17
N ARG A 206 8.51 9.63 -11.21
CA ARG A 206 8.19 10.04 -9.83
C ARG A 206 7.81 11.52 -9.78
N LEU A 207 8.50 12.36 -10.53
CA LEU A 207 8.12 13.77 -10.69
C LEU A 207 6.81 13.93 -11.44
N LEU A 208 6.56 13.09 -12.46
CA LEU A 208 5.29 13.07 -13.19
C LEU A 208 4.12 12.85 -12.23
N LEU A 209 4.22 11.86 -11.36
CA LEU A 209 3.18 11.57 -10.37
C LEU A 209 3.09 12.67 -9.30
N ALA A 210 4.22 13.17 -8.81
CA ALA A 210 4.25 14.20 -7.77
C ALA A 210 3.70 15.57 -8.24
N ALA A 211 3.79 15.87 -9.53
CA ALA A 211 3.32 17.13 -10.11
C ALA A 211 1.88 17.05 -10.65
N GLY A 212 1.31 15.86 -10.66
CA GLY A 212 0.16 15.57 -11.50
C GLY A 212 -1.21 15.56 -10.85
N ALA A 213 -2.10 14.88 -11.52
CA ALA A 213 -3.48 14.67 -11.14
C ALA A 213 -3.62 13.73 -9.93
N PRO A 214 -4.77 13.71 -9.28
CA PRO A 214 -5.05 12.73 -8.22
C PRO A 214 -4.89 11.31 -8.76
N PHE A 215 -4.12 10.48 -8.09
CA PHE A 215 -3.92 9.07 -8.43
C PHE A 215 -3.85 8.24 -7.15
N THR A 216 -4.05 6.92 -7.29
CA THR A 216 -3.65 5.96 -6.29
C THR A 216 -2.70 4.95 -6.91
N GLU A 217 -1.82 4.35 -6.09
CA GLU A 217 -0.93 3.29 -6.53
C GLU A 217 -1.71 2.14 -7.15
N TYR A 218 -2.84 1.78 -6.55
CA TYR A 218 -3.67 0.67 -7.01
C TYR A 218 -4.38 0.98 -8.32
N ALA A 219 -4.99 2.17 -8.46
CA ALA A 219 -5.64 2.54 -9.70
C ALA A 219 -4.63 2.61 -10.87
N LEU A 220 -3.41 3.14 -10.64
CA LEU A 220 -2.35 3.12 -11.65
C LEU A 220 -1.93 1.70 -12.00
N TYR A 221 -1.66 0.89 -10.98
CA TYR A 221 -1.13 -0.46 -11.14
C TYR A 221 -2.11 -1.37 -11.86
N TYR A 222 -3.35 -1.45 -11.41
CA TYR A 222 -4.35 -2.33 -12.01
C TYR A 222 -4.80 -1.85 -13.40
N THR A 223 -4.97 -0.54 -13.60
CA THR A 223 -5.27 0.02 -14.93
C THR A 223 -4.17 -0.33 -15.93
N PHE A 224 -2.89 -0.22 -15.52
CA PHE A 224 -1.76 -0.60 -16.38
C PHE A 224 -1.81 -2.08 -16.76
N LEU A 225 -2.01 -2.97 -15.79
CA LEU A 225 -2.04 -4.41 -16.04
C LEU A 225 -3.20 -4.85 -16.93
N GLU A 226 -4.38 -4.28 -16.70
CA GLU A 226 -5.56 -4.58 -17.53
C GLU A 226 -5.41 -4.03 -18.96
N ALA A 227 -5.01 -2.76 -19.08
CA ALA A 227 -4.88 -2.12 -20.39
C ALA A 227 -3.77 -2.75 -21.26
N THR A 228 -2.76 -3.35 -20.63
CA THR A 228 -1.67 -4.05 -21.33
C THR A 228 -1.91 -5.56 -21.48
N GLY A 229 -3.04 -6.08 -21.00
CA GLY A 229 -3.36 -7.51 -21.03
C GLY A 229 -2.46 -8.39 -20.16
N ARG A 230 -1.80 -7.80 -19.16
CA ARG A 230 -0.82 -8.50 -18.30
C ARG A 230 -1.37 -8.93 -16.94
N PHE A 231 -2.62 -8.60 -16.63
CA PHE A 231 -3.20 -8.92 -15.33
C PHE A 231 -3.01 -10.39 -14.95
N GLY A 232 -3.39 -11.32 -15.82
CA GLY A 232 -3.28 -12.77 -15.56
C GLY A 232 -1.86 -13.32 -15.44
N GLN A 233 -0.82 -12.53 -15.77
CA GLN A 233 0.59 -12.91 -15.54
C GLN A 233 1.02 -12.72 -14.09
N TYR A 234 0.36 -11.84 -13.36
CA TYR A 234 0.75 -11.40 -12.01
C TYR A 234 -0.32 -11.62 -10.97
N HIS A 235 -1.58 -11.67 -11.39
CA HIS A 235 -2.74 -11.76 -10.52
C HIS A 235 -3.74 -12.80 -10.98
N PHE A 236 -4.54 -13.26 -10.03
CA PHE A 236 -5.77 -13.99 -10.31
C PHE A 236 -6.94 -13.31 -9.60
N HIS A 237 -8.15 -13.46 -10.16
CA HIS A 237 -9.35 -12.97 -9.51
C HIS A 237 -9.69 -13.85 -8.32
N SER A 238 -9.72 -13.25 -7.13
CA SER A 238 -10.08 -13.91 -5.88
C SER A 238 -11.53 -13.63 -5.52
N GLY A 239 -12.22 -14.63 -4.96
CA GLY A 239 -13.58 -14.46 -4.43
C GLY A 239 -13.65 -13.61 -3.14
N SER A 240 -12.50 -13.32 -2.50
CA SER A 240 -12.40 -12.53 -1.29
C SER A 240 -11.18 -11.62 -1.31
N SER A 241 -11.24 -10.50 -0.58
CA SER A 241 -10.10 -9.63 -0.33
C SER A 241 -9.17 -10.22 0.74
N LEU A 242 -7.98 -9.63 0.93
CA LEU A 242 -7.08 -9.99 2.03
C LEU A 242 -7.63 -9.54 3.38
N TYR A 243 -8.46 -8.51 3.40
CA TYR A 243 -9.11 -7.98 4.60
C TYR A 243 -10.61 -8.28 4.60
N ASP A 244 -11.18 -8.38 5.79
CA ASP A 244 -12.62 -8.52 6.00
C ASP A 244 -13.26 -7.14 5.99
N ASP A 245 -14.08 -6.86 4.98
CA ASP A 245 -14.77 -5.58 4.84
C ASP A 245 -15.83 -5.40 5.93
N GLU A 246 -16.58 -6.46 6.26
CA GLU A 246 -17.61 -6.45 7.30
C GLU A 246 -17.01 -6.36 8.71
N GLY A 247 -15.89 -7.02 8.96
CA GLY A 247 -15.13 -6.97 10.21
C GLY A 247 -14.26 -5.73 10.36
N SER A 248 -14.10 -4.94 9.31
CA SER A 248 -13.37 -3.67 9.35
C SER A 248 -14.25 -2.53 9.85
N PHE A 249 -13.63 -1.43 10.30
CA PHE A 249 -14.31 -0.24 10.77
C PHE A 249 -13.88 0.98 9.94
N TRP A 250 -14.80 1.44 9.11
CA TRP A 250 -14.57 2.52 8.16
C TRP A 250 -15.16 3.84 8.63
N ARG A 251 -14.64 4.97 8.16
CA ARG A 251 -15.20 6.30 8.44
C ARG A 251 -16.67 6.45 8.03
N ALA A 252 -17.10 5.71 7.01
CA ALA A 252 -18.49 5.72 6.54
C ALA A 252 -19.42 4.93 7.47
N ASP A 253 -18.89 4.15 8.41
CA ASP A 253 -19.72 3.39 9.34
C ASP A 253 -20.45 4.34 10.31
N ALA A 254 -21.77 4.21 10.35
CA ALA A 254 -22.60 4.85 11.37
C ALA A 254 -22.58 4.09 12.71
N ARG A 255 -21.84 2.96 12.77
CA ARG A 255 -21.78 2.09 13.95
C ARG A 255 -20.98 2.75 15.07
N ASP A 256 -21.43 2.54 16.30
CA ASP A 256 -20.60 2.83 17.46
C ASP A 256 -19.44 1.81 17.55
N PHE A 257 -18.21 2.28 17.72
CA PHE A 257 -17.04 1.42 17.89
C PHE A 257 -17.14 0.53 19.13
N SER A 258 -17.96 0.89 20.12
CA SER A 258 -18.19 0.03 21.29
C SER A 258 -18.73 -1.35 20.91
N GLY A 259 -19.55 -1.43 19.87
CA GLY A 259 -20.09 -2.67 19.31
C GLY A 259 -19.20 -3.38 18.30
N TRP A 260 -18.07 -2.77 17.89
CA TRP A 260 -17.17 -3.38 16.93
C TRP A 260 -16.44 -4.61 17.50
N SER A 261 -16.32 -5.63 16.66
CA SER A 261 -15.54 -6.85 16.96
C SER A 261 -14.98 -7.43 15.66
N PRO A 262 -13.72 -7.84 15.59
CA PRO A 262 -13.15 -8.54 14.44
C PRO A 262 -13.53 -10.03 14.38
N THR A 263 -14.45 -10.49 15.23
CA THR A 263 -14.81 -11.91 15.38
C THR A 263 -15.17 -12.63 14.06
N PRO A 264 -15.87 -12.01 13.09
CA PRO A 264 -16.11 -12.67 11.81
C PRO A 264 -14.82 -13.03 11.06
N ALA A 265 -13.86 -12.12 11.04
CA ALA A 265 -12.55 -12.32 10.38
C ALA A 265 -11.69 -13.38 11.07
N LEU A 266 -11.91 -13.65 12.37
CA LEU A 266 -11.17 -14.66 13.12
C LEU A 266 -11.62 -16.09 12.82
N ARG A 267 -12.79 -16.29 12.19
CA ARG A 267 -13.36 -17.61 11.95
C ARG A 267 -12.79 -18.23 10.67
N GLY A 268 -12.63 -19.56 10.72
CA GLY A 268 -12.19 -20.39 9.59
C GLY A 268 -10.73 -20.20 9.20
N ASP A 269 -10.30 -21.01 8.24
CA ASP A 269 -8.98 -20.94 7.63
C ASP A 269 -9.03 -20.11 6.33
N GLY A 270 -7.88 -19.51 5.96
CA GLY A 270 -7.76 -18.73 4.73
C GLY A 270 -8.22 -17.27 4.88
N ALA A 271 -8.44 -16.59 3.73
CA ALA A 271 -8.86 -15.20 3.70
C ALA A 271 -10.26 -14.99 4.32
N PRO A 272 -10.53 -13.80 4.88
CA PRO A 272 -9.60 -12.69 5.06
C PRO A 272 -8.63 -12.91 6.24
N TRP A 273 -7.42 -12.36 6.14
CA TRP A 273 -6.40 -12.45 7.20
C TRP A 273 -6.24 -11.14 7.98
N PHE A 274 -6.82 -10.07 7.48
CA PHE A 274 -6.68 -8.73 8.04
C PHE A 274 -8.04 -8.10 8.29
N VAL A 275 -8.04 -7.13 9.20
CA VAL A 275 -9.09 -6.13 9.36
C VAL A 275 -8.47 -4.74 9.33
N VAL A 276 -9.28 -3.73 9.04
CA VAL A 276 -8.87 -2.32 9.02
C VAL A 276 -9.71 -1.56 10.03
N VAL A 277 -9.06 -0.80 10.92
CA VAL A 277 -9.73 0.22 11.74
C VAL A 277 -9.23 1.57 11.31
N GLN A 278 -9.95 2.17 10.35
CA GLN A 278 -9.49 3.32 9.59
C GLN A 278 -9.09 4.49 10.49
N SER A 279 -7.91 5.07 10.25
CA SER A 279 -7.29 6.08 11.13
C SER A 279 -8.09 7.38 11.28
N ASN A 280 -8.94 7.70 10.30
CA ASN A 280 -9.76 8.90 10.27
C ASN A 280 -11.15 8.73 10.92
N THR A 281 -11.40 7.63 11.61
CA THR A 281 -12.66 7.36 12.33
C THR A 281 -12.78 8.08 13.67
N GLY A 282 -11.67 8.61 14.18
CA GLY A 282 -11.59 9.20 15.53
C GLY A 282 -11.35 8.19 16.63
N VAL A 283 -11.40 6.89 16.36
CA VAL A 283 -11.10 5.83 17.33
C VAL A 283 -9.63 5.87 17.71
N SER A 284 -9.32 5.87 19.00
CA SER A 284 -7.95 5.91 19.48
C SER A 284 -7.24 4.55 19.33
N PRO A 285 -5.89 4.51 19.19
CA PRO A 285 -5.14 3.27 19.21
C PRO A 285 -5.38 2.43 20.46
N ALA A 286 -5.54 3.06 21.61
CA ALA A 286 -5.80 2.38 22.88
C ALA A 286 -7.15 1.65 22.90
N GLU A 287 -8.20 2.23 22.32
CA GLU A 287 -9.51 1.58 22.17
C GLU A 287 -9.43 0.37 21.24
N VAL A 288 -8.69 0.50 20.13
CA VAL A 288 -8.46 -0.62 19.20
C VAL A 288 -7.72 -1.76 19.92
N GLU A 289 -6.65 -1.43 20.66
CA GLU A 289 -5.83 -2.44 21.36
C GLU A 289 -6.66 -3.15 22.44
N ALA A 290 -7.46 -2.43 23.21
CA ALA A 290 -8.33 -3.02 24.23
C ALA A 290 -9.35 -4.01 23.62
N LYS A 291 -9.94 -3.67 22.48
CA LYS A 291 -10.86 -4.55 21.76
C LYS A 291 -10.16 -5.80 21.22
N MET A 292 -8.95 -5.65 20.66
CA MET A 292 -8.17 -6.78 20.15
C MET A 292 -7.76 -7.75 21.27
N GLN A 293 -7.37 -7.24 22.44
CA GLN A 293 -7.04 -8.09 23.61
C GLN A 293 -8.24 -8.90 24.07
N GLY A 294 -9.42 -8.32 24.13
CA GLY A 294 -10.65 -9.00 24.49
C GLY A 294 -11.03 -10.13 23.50
N CYS A 295 -10.72 -9.99 22.22
CA CYS A 295 -11.02 -11.01 21.21
C CYS A 295 -10.07 -12.20 21.27
N VAL A 296 -8.82 -12.01 21.68
CA VAL A 296 -7.77 -13.06 21.74
C VAL A 296 -7.95 -13.97 22.96
N SER A 297 -8.64 -13.50 23.99
CA SER A 297 -8.89 -14.30 25.23
C SER A 297 -10.01 -15.33 25.06
N HIS A 298 -10.69 -15.35 23.92
CA HIS A 298 -11.85 -16.21 23.65
C HIS A 298 -11.63 -17.20 22.47
N VAL A 299 -10.38 -17.37 21.99
CA VAL A 299 -9.96 -18.36 20.98
C VAL A 299 -8.82 -19.25 21.58
#